data_12f417504d2c994e37738619ebc5c3b0
#
_entry.id   12f417504d2c994e37738619ebc5c3b0
#
_cell.length_a   1.000
_cell.length_b   1.000
_cell.length_c   1.000
_cell.angle_alpha   90.00
_cell.angle_beta   90.00
_cell.angle_gamma   90.00
#
_symmetry.space_group_name_H-M   'P 1'
#
loop_
_entity.id
_entity.type
_entity.pdbx_description
1 polymer ?
#
loop_
_entity_poly.entity_id
_entity_poly.type
_entity_poly.pdbx_seq_one_letter_code
_entity_poly.pdbx_strand_id
1 'polypeptide(L)'
;MLQGVGAAPLTPGSLAILEASFVPDDRARAIGAWSGLSGVAIAAGPLIGGYLITAASWRWIFFINVPIAVVVVALGARHVPESRDVTVTGKIDYAGALAAVVFLTGITFAFIEAPTLGWSSPSVLVMAVVGVAGLAAFLVREHRASSPMLPLSIFRERQFAATNAVTFIVYAALVGATFLLPVVLQVVSGYSPLASGLALLPLTIIMLALSARSGKLAARIGPRLQMSVGPVVVGAGLALLTISTEGANYLIYVLPPVVIFGLGLAITVAPLTSTAMSSAPAEHSGIASAVNNDVARFGGLLAVAVLPALAGITGTVYLHPAALAAGFHTAVLISGITCAAGGVLAAFTITNPERAPRPAGAPEPEECLHCSLDAPPLTTSATSR
;
A
#
# COMPACT_ATOMS: atom_id res chain seq x y z
N MET A 1 16.90 6.34 8.83
CA MET A 1 15.99 7.15 9.65
C MET A 1 15.71 8.53 9.05
N LEU A 2 16.67 9.40 8.77
CA LEU A 2 16.44 10.75 8.20
C LEU A 2 15.59 10.74 6.93
N GLN A 3 15.83 9.80 6.02
CA GLN A 3 15.06 9.63 4.78
C GLN A 3 13.58 9.29 5.04
N GLY A 4 13.30 8.50 6.09
CA GLY A 4 11.93 8.17 6.51
C GLY A 4 11.18 9.38 7.06
N VAL A 5 11.84 10.21 7.86
CA VAL A 5 11.26 11.47 8.38
C VAL A 5 10.88 12.42 7.23
N GLY A 6 11.77 12.55 6.22
CA GLY A 6 11.48 13.36 5.02
C GLY A 6 10.40 12.76 4.11
N ALA A 7 10.31 11.44 4.02
CA ALA A 7 9.34 10.76 3.17
C ALA A 7 7.90 10.76 3.75
N ALA A 8 7.76 10.82 5.07
CA ALA A 8 6.47 10.76 5.73
C ALA A 8 5.46 11.82 5.25
N PRO A 9 5.81 13.11 5.09
CA PRO A 9 4.91 14.13 4.59
C PRO A 9 4.71 14.12 3.07
N LEU A 10 5.56 13.42 2.28
CA LEU A 10 5.50 13.47 0.81
C LEU A 10 4.20 12.88 0.24
N THR A 11 3.77 11.71 0.72
CA THR A 11 2.59 11.05 0.16
C THR A 11 1.29 11.80 0.48
N PRO A 12 0.97 12.13 1.76
CA PRO A 12 -0.22 12.91 2.05
C PRO A 12 -0.14 14.33 1.48
N GLY A 13 1.05 14.97 1.51
CA GLY A 13 1.25 16.29 0.94
C GLY A 13 1.02 16.34 -0.56
N SER A 14 1.50 15.34 -1.32
CA SER A 14 1.28 15.30 -2.78
C SER A 14 -0.20 15.15 -3.14
N LEU A 15 -0.96 14.35 -2.38
CA LEU A 15 -2.39 14.19 -2.59
C LEU A 15 -3.15 15.48 -2.24
N ALA A 16 -2.82 16.12 -1.12
CA ALA A 16 -3.41 17.38 -0.69
C ALA A 16 -3.16 18.49 -1.72
N ILE A 17 -1.96 18.57 -2.31
CA ILE A 17 -1.63 19.51 -3.39
C ILE A 17 -2.52 19.24 -4.62
N LEU A 18 -2.71 17.99 -5.01
CA LEU A 18 -3.59 17.64 -6.12
C LEU A 18 -5.04 18.04 -5.85
N GLU A 19 -5.55 17.76 -4.65
CA GLU A 19 -6.92 18.13 -4.28
C GLU A 19 -7.12 19.65 -4.26
N ALA A 20 -6.12 20.41 -3.83
CA ALA A 20 -6.17 21.87 -3.81
C ALA A 20 -5.98 22.53 -5.19
N SER A 21 -5.26 21.87 -6.10
CA SER A 21 -4.88 22.45 -7.40
C SER A 21 -5.87 22.14 -8.52
N PHE A 22 -6.71 21.11 -8.38
CA PHE A 22 -7.65 20.70 -9.42
C PHE A 22 -9.11 20.89 -9.00
N VAL A 23 -9.96 21.28 -9.95
CA VAL A 23 -11.42 21.32 -9.76
C VAL A 23 -11.97 19.91 -9.52
N PRO A 24 -13.13 19.77 -8.83
CA PRO A 24 -13.69 18.48 -8.47
C PRO A 24 -13.81 17.48 -9.63
N ASP A 25 -14.15 17.95 -10.81
CA ASP A 25 -14.34 17.12 -12.01
C ASP A 25 -13.03 16.57 -12.55
N ASP A 26 -11.91 17.30 -12.42
CA ASP A 26 -10.57 16.89 -12.88
C ASP A 26 -9.75 16.14 -11.82
N ARG A 27 -10.15 16.21 -10.54
CA ARG A 27 -9.43 15.55 -9.44
C ARG A 27 -9.26 14.06 -9.67
N ALA A 28 -10.31 13.37 -10.11
CA ALA A 28 -10.27 11.93 -10.36
C ALA A 28 -9.22 11.58 -11.45
N ARG A 29 -9.10 12.43 -12.48
CA ARG A 29 -8.10 12.25 -13.55
C ARG A 29 -6.69 12.52 -13.05
N ALA A 30 -6.49 13.59 -12.27
CA ALA A 30 -5.19 13.93 -11.68
C ALA A 30 -4.70 12.87 -10.70
N ILE A 31 -5.58 12.37 -9.81
CA ILE A 31 -5.28 11.26 -8.88
C ILE A 31 -4.99 9.98 -9.66
N GLY A 32 -5.73 9.71 -10.74
CA GLY A 32 -5.47 8.57 -11.63
C GLY A 32 -4.09 8.64 -12.30
N ALA A 33 -3.69 9.81 -12.78
CA ALA A 33 -2.35 10.04 -13.35
C ALA A 33 -1.25 9.89 -12.29
N TRP A 34 -1.44 10.46 -11.11
CA TRP A 34 -0.53 10.32 -9.97
C TRP A 34 -0.35 8.86 -9.55
N SER A 35 -1.45 8.12 -9.44
CA SER A 35 -1.42 6.69 -9.13
C SER A 35 -0.72 5.88 -10.23
N GLY A 36 -0.96 6.20 -11.50
CA GLY A 36 -0.30 5.57 -12.64
C GLY A 36 1.21 5.81 -12.65
N LEU A 37 1.66 7.05 -12.44
CA LEU A 37 3.08 7.39 -12.32
C LEU A 37 3.73 6.73 -11.11
N SER A 38 3.03 6.64 -9.98
CA SER A 38 3.49 5.89 -8.81
C SER A 38 3.68 4.41 -9.13
N GLY A 39 2.76 3.81 -9.90
CA GLY A 39 2.89 2.44 -10.39
C GLY A 39 4.12 2.24 -11.29
N VAL A 40 4.39 3.18 -12.20
CA VAL A 40 5.61 3.18 -13.04
C VAL A 40 6.86 3.27 -12.18
N ALA A 41 6.88 4.13 -11.17
CA ALA A 41 8.01 4.27 -10.25
C ALA A 41 8.27 2.98 -9.45
N ILE A 42 7.20 2.32 -8.98
CA ILE A 42 7.29 1.01 -8.30
C ILE A 42 7.88 -0.04 -9.24
N ALA A 43 7.48 -0.04 -10.52
CA ALA A 43 8.02 -0.95 -11.53
C ALA A 43 9.50 -0.68 -11.82
N ALA A 44 9.88 0.59 -11.92
CA ALA A 44 11.24 1.00 -12.20
C ALA A 44 12.21 0.72 -11.03
N GLY A 45 11.69 0.70 -9.79
CA GLY A 45 12.50 0.54 -8.57
C GLY A 45 13.41 -0.69 -8.59
N PRO A 46 12.90 -1.91 -8.76
CA PRO A 46 13.72 -3.12 -8.81
C PRO A 46 14.72 -3.13 -9.98
N LEU A 47 14.35 -2.56 -11.14
CA LEU A 47 15.24 -2.44 -12.31
C LEU A 47 16.42 -1.53 -12.03
N ILE A 48 16.12 -0.30 -11.60
CA ILE A 48 17.13 0.71 -11.30
C ILE A 48 17.99 0.25 -10.12
N GLY A 49 17.35 -0.27 -9.06
CA GLY A 49 18.04 -0.80 -7.89
C GLY A 49 18.97 -1.96 -8.22
N GLY A 50 18.47 -2.96 -8.95
CA GLY A 50 19.26 -4.11 -9.38
C GLY A 50 20.45 -3.72 -10.29
N TYR A 51 20.22 -2.78 -11.22
CA TYR A 51 21.29 -2.25 -12.06
C TYR A 51 22.36 -1.50 -11.26
N LEU A 52 21.97 -0.61 -10.35
CA LEU A 52 22.89 0.17 -9.53
C LEU A 52 23.73 -0.72 -8.60
N ILE A 53 23.14 -1.78 -8.04
CA ILE A 53 23.88 -2.76 -7.21
C ILE A 53 24.93 -3.47 -8.06
N THR A 54 24.55 -3.90 -9.27
CA THR A 54 25.43 -4.68 -10.14
C THR A 54 26.53 -3.83 -10.77
N ALA A 55 26.17 -2.61 -11.25
CA ALA A 55 27.08 -1.74 -11.99
C ALA A 55 28.01 -0.88 -11.10
N ALA A 56 27.61 -0.58 -9.87
CA ALA A 56 28.35 0.33 -9.01
C ALA A 56 28.43 -0.15 -7.55
N SER A 57 27.40 0.13 -6.74
CA SER A 57 27.34 -0.25 -5.32
C SER A 57 25.93 -0.08 -4.80
N TRP A 58 25.56 -0.87 -3.77
CA TRP A 58 24.28 -0.72 -3.07
C TRP A 58 24.05 0.69 -2.50
N ARG A 59 25.12 1.46 -2.23
CA ARG A 59 25.02 2.84 -1.73
C ARG A 59 24.33 3.78 -2.73
N TRP A 60 24.46 3.51 -4.03
CA TRP A 60 23.84 4.32 -5.07
C TRP A 60 22.32 4.28 -5.07
N ILE A 61 21.70 3.25 -4.48
CA ILE A 61 20.25 3.20 -4.29
C ILE A 61 19.77 4.39 -3.42
N PHE A 62 20.59 4.84 -2.50
CA PHE A 62 20.30 6.00 -1.65
C PHE A 62 20.68 7.33 -2.33
N PHE A 63 21.83 7.37 -2.99
CA PHE A 63 22.32 8.58 -3.63
C PHE A 63 21.48 9.02 -4.83
N ILE A 64 20.82 8.12 -5.55
CA ILE A 64 19.92 8.45 -6.65
C ILE A 64 18.76 9.35 -6.20
N ASN A 65 18.36 9.28 -4.96
CA ASN A 65 17.30 10.11 -4.42
C ASN A 65 17.70 11.59 -4.29
N VAL A 66 19.01 11.90 -4.19
CA VAL A 66 19.49 13.26 -4.02
C VAL A 66 19.19 14.13 -5.26
N PRO A 67 19.60 13.76 -6.49
CA PRO A 67 19.26 14.54 -7.66
C PRO A 67 17.75 14.60 -7.91
N ILE A 68 17.01 13.52 -7.65
CA ILE A 68 15.55 13.51 -7.77
C ILE A 68 14.94 14.50 -6.78
N ALA A 69 15.39 14.49 -5.52
CA ALA A 69 14.91 15.44 -4.51
C ALA A 69 15.19 16.89 -4.89
N VAL A 70 16.38 17.20 -5.43
CA VAL A 70 16.72 18.56 -5.90
C VAL A 70 15.76 19.01 -7.00
N VAL A 71 15.49 18.14 -7.98
CA VAL A 71 14.55 18.44 -9.07
C VAL A 71 13.13 18.66 -8.52
N VAL A 72 12.65 17.77 -7.64
CA VAL A 72 11.31 17.87 -7.05
C VAL A 72 11.16 19.15 -6.22
N VAL A 73 12.15 19.51 -5.41
CA VAL A 73 12.13 20.73 -4.61
C VAL A 73 12.15 21.97 -5.52
N ALA A 74 13.00 21.99 -6.55
CA ALA A 74 13.08 23.11 -7.49
C ALA A 74 11.77 23.30 -8.27
N LEU A 75 11.17 22.22 -8.76
CA LEU A 75 9.87 22.26 -9.45
C LEU A 75 8.74 22.65 -8.50
N GLY A 76 8.72 22.10 -7.29
CA GLY A 76 7.72 22.43 -6.28
C GLY A 76 7.76 23.90 -5.89
N ALA A 77 8.94 24.41 -5.57
CA ALA A 77 9.14 25.82 -5.21
C ALA A 77 8.75 26.80 -6.33
N ARG A 78 8.84 26.37 -7.60
CA ARG A 78 8.57 27.22 -8.75
C ARG A 78 7.12 27.16 -9.25
N HIS A 79 6.45 26.03 -9.12
CA HIS A 79 5.17 25.77 -9.80
C HIS A 79 4.01 25.45 -8.88
N VAL A 80 4.27 25.04 -7.62
CA VAL A 80 3.20 24.69 -6.69
C VAL A 80 2.78 25.93 -5.92
N PRO A 81 1.51 26.39 -6.07
CA PRO A 81 1.00 27.52 -5.31
C PRO A 81 0.86 27.14 -3.83
N GLU A 82 1.08 28.13 -2.96
CA GLU A 82 0.80 27.94 -1.53
C GLU A 82 -0.69 27.72 -1.31
N SER A 83 -1.05 26.58 -0.75
CA SER A 83 -2.44 26.28 -0.39
C SER A 83 -2.55 26.08 1.10
N ARG A 84 -3.40 26.89 1.75
CA ARG A 84 -3.74 26.76 3.17
C ARG A 84 -5.24 26.71 3.33
N ASP A 85 -5.71 25.70 4.02
CA ASP A 85 -7.10 25.71 4.45
C ASP A 85 -7.23 26.61 5.66
N VAL A 86 -7.76 27.82 5.43
CA VAL A 86 -8.00 28.80 6.50
C VAL A 86 -9.18 28.45 7.39
N THR A 87 -9.96 27.43 7.04
CA THR A 87 -11.12 26.97 7.83
C THR A 87 -10.74 25.98 8.91
N VAL A 88 -9.57 25.34 8.78
CA VAL A 88 -9.06 24.40 9.78
C VAL A 88 -8.51 25.16 10.98
N THR A 89 -9.32 25.30 12.01
CA THR A 89 -8.96 25.91 13.31
C THR A 89 -8.37 24.90 14.29
N GLY A 90 -8.31 23.62 13.92
CA GLY A 90 -7.82 22.54 14.77
C GLY A 90 -6.29 22.61 14.97
N LYS A 91 -5.85 22.46 16.22
CA LYS A 91 -4.43 22.28 16.54
C LYS A 91 -4.01 20.86 16.14
N ILE A 92 -2.82 20.73 15.54
CA ILE A 92 -2.23 19.41 15.25
C ILE A 92 -2.10 18.63 16.55
N ASP A 93 -2.59 17.38 16.58
CA ASP A 93 -2.45 16.52 17.76
C ASP A 93 -1.07 15.85 17.81
N TYR A 94 -0.08 16.64 18.24
CA TYR A 94 1.29 16.13 18.43
C TYR A 94 1.36 14.96 19.41
N ALA A 95 0.47 14.91 20.42
CA ALA A 95 0.47 13.84 21.40
C ALA A 95 -0.05 12.53 20.80
N GLY A 96 -1.12 12.58 20.00
CA GLY A 96 -1.60 11.43 19.23
C GLY A 96 -0.55 10.93 18.23
N ALA A 97 0.07 11.86 17.48
CA ALA A 97 1.14 11.51 16.55
C ALA A 97 2.33 10.83 17.24
N LEU A 98 2.78 11.36 18.38
CA LEU A 98 3.88 10.76 19.16
C LEU A 98 3.50 9.36 19.66
N ALA A 99 2.27 9.19 20.17
CA ALA A 99 1.80 7.90 20.66
C ALA A 99 1.74 6.86 19.53
N ALA A 100 1.32 7.26 18.31
CA ALA A 100 1.36 6.40 17.13
C ALA A 100 2.80 6.00 16.73
N VAL A 101 3.73 6.96 16.75
CA VAL A 101 5.16 6.69 16.48
C VAL A 101 5.74 5.71 17.51
N VAL A 102 5.44 5.90 18.80
CA VAL A 102 5.89 5.00 19.88
C VAL A 102 5.31 3.60 19.69
N PHE A 103 4.02 3.49 19.38
CA PHE A 103 3.37 2.22 19.06
C PHE A 103 4.07 1.50 17.91
N LEU A 104 4.16 2.16 16.74
CA LEU A 104 4.72 1.55 15.54
C LEU A 104 6.18 1.16 15.74
N THR A 105 6.99 2.03 16.37
CA THR A 105 8.41 1.76 16.63
C THR A 105 8.58 0.60 17.60
N GLY A 106 7.84 0.59 18.70
CA GLY A 106 7.95 -0.44 19.72
C GLY A 106 7.57 -1.83 19.20
N ILE A 107 6.44 -1.93 18.51
CA ILE A 107 5.96 -3.20 17.93
C ILE A 107 6.90 -3.68 16.83
N THR A 108 7.31 -2.80 15.91
CA THR A 108 8.22 -3.16 14.82
C THR A 108 9.56 -3.65 15.35
N PHE A 109 10.16 -2.94 16.31
CA PHE A 109 11.41 -3.35 16.94
C PHE A 109 11.27 -4.73 17.58
N ALA A 110 10.21 -4.93 18.38
CA ALA A 110 10.01 -6.21 19.05
C ALA A 110 9.96 -7.39 18.06
N PHE A 111 9.24 -7.26 16.95
CA PHE A 111 9.14 -8.32 15.96
C PHE A 111 10.42 -8.54 15.13
N ILE A 112 11.17 -7.48 14.83
CA ILE A 112 12.42 -7.58 14.08
C ILE A 112 13.52 -8.24 14.92
N GLU A 113 13.62 -7.86 16.19
CA GLU A 113 14.72 -8.32 17.06
C GLU A 113 14.40 -9.63 17.80
N ALA A 114 13.14 -9.98 18.00
CA ALA A 114 12.76 -11.19 18.71
C ALA A 114 13.34 -12.50 18.13
N PRO A 115 13.44 -12.68 16.79
CA PRO A 115 14.06 -13.87 16.22
C PRO A 115 15.53 -14.02 16.53
N THR A 116 16.27 -12.92 16.74
CA THR A 116 17.70 -12.91 16.99
C THR A 116 18.05 -12.90 18.48
N LEU A 117 17.33 -12.07 19.27
CA LEU A 117 17.59 -11.88 20.69
C LEU A 117 16.76 -12.82 21.58
N GLY A 118 15.72 -13.45 21.04
CA GLY A 118 14.73 -14.24 21.76
C GLY A 118 13.57 -13.38 22.29
N TRP A 119 12.37 -13.97 22.30
CA TRP A 119 11.14 -13.32 22.80
C TRP A 119 11.18 -12.94 24.28
N SER A 120 12.03 -13.60 25.07
CA SER A 120 12.23 -13.31 26.50
C SER A 120 13.33 -12.28 26.77
N SER A 121 14.00 -11.77 25.75
CA SER A 121 15.02 -10.72 25.90
C SER A 121 14.41 -9.45 26.50
N PRO A 122 15.09 -8.85 27.51
CA PRO A 122 14.60 -7.62 28.14
C PRO A 122 14.34 -6.47 27.15
N SER A 123 15.20 -6.31 26.14
CA SER A 123 15.02 -5.27 25.11
C SER A 123 13.76 -5.49 24.28
N VAL A 124 13.49 -6.74 23.86
CA VAL A 124 12.31 -7.11 23.10
C VAL A 124 11.05 -6.91 23.94
N LEU A 125 11.04 -7.39 25.18
CA LEU A 125 9.91 -7.23 26.09
C LEU A 125 9.62 -5.76 26.40
N VAL A 126 10.63 -4.96 26.72
CA VAL A 126 10.46 -3.52 26.98
C VAL A 126 9.86 -2.82 25.76
N MET A 127 10.40 -3.08 24.58
CA MET A 127 9.90 -2.44 23.36
C MET A 127 8.49 -2.92 22.95
N ALA A 128 8.17 -4.18 23.21
CA ALA A 128 6.80 -4.68 23.02
C ALA A 128 5.81 -3.99 23.98
N VAL A 129 6.17 -3.88 25.27
CA VAL A 129 5.36 -3.18 26.26
C VAL A 129 5.21 -1.70 25.92
N VAL A 130 6.29 -1.03 25.55
CA VAL A 130 6.28 0.38 25.10
C VAL A 130 5.38 0.55 23.88
N GLY A 131 5.46 -0.37 22.92
CA GLY A 131 4.59 -0.36 21.74
C GLY A 131 3.11 -0.53 22.09
N VAL A 132 2.78 -1.50 22.94
CA VAL A 132 1.39 -1.72 23.42
C VAL A 132 0.89 -0.52 24.22
N ALA A 133 1.72 0.04 25.10
CA ALA A 133 1.39 1.25 25.85
C ALA A 133 1.17 2.45 24.91
N GLY A 134 1.99 2.60 23.88
CA GLY A 134 1.83 3.60 22.82
C GLY A 134 0.49 3.46 22.09
N LEU A 135 0.08 2.24 21.73
CA LEU A 135 -1.22 1.98 21.12
C LEU A 135 -2.37 2.36 22.08
N ALA A 136 -2.29 1.94 23.34
CA ALA A 136 -3.29 2.28 24.34
C ALA A 136 -3.39 3.81 24.53
N ALA A 137 -2.26 4.49 24.65
CA ALA A 137 -2.19 5.94 24.74
C ALA A 137 -2.80 6.64 23.51
N PHE A 138 -2.48 6.15 22.30
CA PHE A 138 -3.07 6.64 21.05
C PHE A 138 -4.58 6.51 21.06
N LEU A 139 -5.11 5.31 21.31
CA LEU A 139 -6.56 5.06 21.33
C LEU A 139 -7.29 5.90 22.38
N VAL A 140 -6.72 6.02 23.58
CA VAL A 140 -7.28 6.88 24.65
C VAL A 140 -7.27 8.35 24.23
N ARG A 141 -6.19 8.79 23.59
CA ARG A 141 -6.06 10.16 23.10
C ARG A 141 -7.09 10.45 22.01
N GLU A 142 -7.20 9.60 20.99
CA GLU A 142 -8.17 9.73 19.90
C GLU A 142 -9.62 9.73 20.40
N HIS A 143 -9.91 8.93 21.44
CA HIS A 143 -11.24 8.90 22.04
C HIS A 143 -11.59 10.17 22.84
N ARG A 144 -10.59 10.85 23.42
CA ARG A 144 -10.77 12.02 24.29
C ARG A 144 -10.51 13.37 23.61
N ALA A 145 -9.86 13.36 22.46
CA ALA A 145 -9.51 14.58 21.75
C ALA A 145 -10.76 15.28 21.20
N SER A 146 -10.83 16.59 21.32
CA SER A 146 -11.88 17.41 20.69
C SER A 146 -11.75 17.49 19.17
N SER A 147 -10.54 17.32 18.65
CA SER A 147 -10.21 17.25 17.22
C SER A 147 -9.28 16.06 16.99
N PRO A 148 -9.80 14.82 16.95
CA PRO A 148 -8.99 13.64 16.79
C PRO A 148 -8.37 13.59 15.38
N MET A 149 -7.13 13.10 15.27
CA MET A 149 -6.50 12.82 13.96
C MET A 149 -7.21 11.69 13.23
N LEU A 150 -7.66 10.69 14.00
CA LEU A 150 -8.37 9.53 13.51
C LEU A 150 -9.72 9.40 14.25
N PRO A 151 -10.82 9.88 13.68
CA PRO A 151 -12.13 9.69 14.29
C PRO A 151 -12.46 8.20 14.37
N LEU A 152 -12.38 7.60 15.56
CA LEU A 152 -12.62 6.16 15.74
C LEU A 152 -14.05 5.74 15.34
N SER A 153 -14.96 6.72 15.24
CA SER A 153 -16.33 6.49 14.75
C SER A 153 -16.37 5.95 13.33
N ILE A 154 -15.38 6.27 12.48
CA ILE A 154 -15.31 5.79 11.09
C ILE A 154 -15.22 4.24 11.02
N PHE A 155 -14.64 3.59 12.05
CA PHE A 155 -14.55 2.14 12.13
C PHE A 155 -15.86 1.47 12.60
N ARG A 156 -16.86 2.24 13.03
CA ARG A 156 -18.21 1.69 13.30
C ARG A 156 -18.92 1.33 12.00
N GLU A 157 -18.55 1.98 10.90
CA GLU A 157 -19.01 1.59 9.59
C GLU A 157 -18.43 0.23 9.21
N ARG A 158 -19.29 -0.80 9.22
CA ARG A 158 -18.88 -2.19 8.98
C ARG A 158 -18.10 -2.35 7.68
N GLN A 159 -18.52 -1.67 6.63
CA GLN A 159 -17.88 -1.74 5.32
C GLN A 159 -16.48 -1.13 5.36
N PHE A 160 -16.28 0.00 6.03
CA PHE A 160 -14.98 0.62 6.20
C PHE A 160 -14.01 -0.26 6.99
N ALA A 161 -14.45 -0.78 8.14
CA ALA A 161 -13.64 -1.65 8.99
C ALA A 161 -13.24 -2.94 8.25
N ALA A 162 -14.19 -3.58 7.58
CA ALA A 162 -13.95 -4.80 6.81
C ALA A 162 -13.00 -4.56 5.63
N THR A 163 -13.18 -3.46 4.90
CA THR A 163 -12.30 -3.09 3.79
C THR A 163 -10.86 -2.89 4.27
N ASN A 164 -10.67 -2.19 5.40
CA ASN A 164 -9.34 -2.00 5.97
C ASN A 164 -8.71 -3.31 6.48
N ALA A 165 -9.51 -4.23 7.03
CA ALA A 165 -9.00 -5.56 7.40
C ALA A 165 -8.51 -6.35 6.16
N VAL A 166 -9.25 -6.30 5.06
CA VAL A 166 -8.83 -6.92 3.78
C VAL A 166 -7.59 -6.20 3.22
N THR A 167 -7.53 -4.87 3.31
CA THR A 167 -6.34 -4.08 2.94
C THR A 167 -5.11 -4.56 3.69
N PHE A 168 -5.19 -4.66 5.00
CA PHE A 168 -4.09 -5.15 5.84
C PHE A 168 -3.59 -6.51 5.37
N ILE A 169 -4.49 -7.46 5.18
CA ILE A 169 -4.17 -8.84 4.77
C ILE A 169 -3.49 -8.86 3.40
N VAL A 170 -4.08 -8.21 2.40
CA VAL A 170 -3.59 -8.25 1.02
C VAL A 170 -2.24 -7.55 0.89
N TYR A 171 -2.07 -6.39 1.54
CA TYR A 171 -0.79 -5.67 1.50
C TYR A 171 0.30 -6.33 2.34
N ALA A 172 -0.05 -6.98 3.46
CA ALA A 172 0.88 -7.81 4.20
C ALA A 172 1.43 -8.95 3.32
N ALA A 173 0.55 -9.65 2.62
CA ALA A 173 0.94 -10.70 1.71
C ALA A 173 1.75 -10.19 0.51
N LEU A 174 1.33 -9.07 -0.09
CA LEU A 174 2.05 -8.42 -1.20
C LEU A 174 3.48 -8.08 -0.80
N VAL A 175 3.66 -7.34 0.28
CA VAL A 175 4.98 -6.86 0.71
C VAL A 175 5.84 -8.02 1.22
N GLY A 176 5.26 -8.96 1.97
CA GLY A 176 5.97 -10.16 2.43
C GLY A 176 6.51 -11.01 1.27
N ALA A 177 5.69 -11.26 0.25
CA ALA A 177 6.10 -12.04 -0.92
C ALA A 177 7.14 -11.29 -1.79
N THR A 178 6.91 -10.01 -2.04
CA THR A 178 7.85 -9.19 -2.84
C THR A 178 9.18 -8.93 -2.13
N PHE A 179 9.21 -9.02 -0.80
CA PHE A 179 10.44 -8.99 -0.02
C PHE A 179 11.20 -10.33 -0.09
N LEU A 180 10.53 -11.45 0.15
CA LEU A 180 11.18 -12.76 0.25
C LEU A 180 11.55 -13.35 -1.12
N LEU A 181 10.71 -13.19 -2.15
CA LEU A 181 10.94 -13.82 -3.45
C LEU A 181 12.29 -13.43 -4.10
N PRO A 182 12.70 -12.16 -4.18
CA PRO A 182 14.02 -11.81 -4.70
C PRO A 182 15.18 -12.42 -3.93
N VAL A 183 15.05 -12.54 -2.60
CA VAL A 183 16.08 -13.16 -1.76
C VAL A 183 16.21 -14.64 -2.08
N VAL A 184 15.09 -15.33 -2.17
CA VAL A 184 15.04 -16.76 -2.51
C VAL A 184 15.59 -17.02 -3.92
N LEU A 185 15.20 -16.23 -4.91
CA LEU A 185 15.72 -16.37 -6.27
C LEU A 185 17.25 -16.18 -6.33
N GLN A 186 17.79 -15.27 -5.52
CA GLN A 186 19.24 -15.06 -5.47
C GLN A 186 19.98 -16.20 -4.74
N VAL A 187 19.49 -16.62 -3.58
CA VAL A 187 20.19 -17.57 -2.72
C VAL A 187 19.95 -19.02 -3.15
N VAL A 188 18.70 -19.36 -3.54
CA VAL A 188 18.33 -20.74 -3.90
C VAL A 188 18.53 -21.02 -5.38
N SER A 189 18.07 -20.12 -6.24
CA SER A 189 18.09 -20.32 -7.70
C SER A 189 19.29 -19.68 -8.40
N GLY A 190 20.16 -18.96 -7.68
CA GLY A 190 21.38 -18.36 -8.20
C GLY A 190 21.16 -17.15 -9.14
N TYR A 191 20.03 -16.50 -9.06
CA TYR A 191 19.75 -15.32 -9.89
C TYR A 191 20.63 -14.14 -9.49
N SER A 192 21.02 -13.32 -10.46
CA SER A 192 21.65 -12.03 -10.15
C SER A 192 20.62 -11.07 -9.50
N PRO A 193 21.08 -10.04 -8.76
CA PRO A 193 20.17 -9.03 -8.19
C PRO A 193 19.27 -8.37 -9.23
N LEU A 194 19.78 -8.11 -10.43
CA LEU A 194 19.01 -7.58 -11.54
C LEU A 194 17.96 -8.58 -12.03
N ALA A 195 18.33 -9.83 -12.23
CA ALA A 195 17.42 -10.87 -12.71
C ALA A 195 16.28 -11.13 -11.71
N SER A 196 16.57 -11.13 -10.40
CA SER A 196 15.57 -11.31 -9.35
C SER A 196 14.59 -10.13 -9.27
N GLY A 197 15.07 -8.90 -9.51
CA GLY A 197 14.21 -7.72 -9.64
C GLY A 197 13.31 -7.76 -10.88
N LEU A 198 13.88 -8.16 -12.03
CA LEU A 198 13.16 -8.35 -13.28
C LEU A 198 12.08 -9.43 -13.19
N ALA A 199 12.28 -10.43 -12.33
CA ALA A 199 11.33 -11.52 -12.15
C ALA A 199 9.96 -11.05 -11.65
N LEU A 200 9.88 -9.89 -10.99
CA LEU A 200 8.65 -9.27 -10.51
C LEU A 200 7.98 -8.32 -11.52
N LEU A 201 8.62 -8.01 -12.65
CA LEU A 201 8.04 -7.11 -13.66
C LEU A 201 6.65 -7.52 -14.16
N PRO A 202 6.37 -8.80 -14.46
CA PRO A 202 5.05 -9.21 -14.93
C PRO A 202 3.94 -8.83 -13.96
N LEU A 203 4.16 -8.95 -12.65
CA LEU A 203 3.22 -8.49 -11.62
C LEU A 203 2.90 -7.01 -11.80
N THR A 204 3.92 -6.16 -11.93
CA THR A 204 3.73 -4.72 -12.06
C THR A 204 3.06 -4.34 -13.37
N ILE A 205 3.44 -4.98 -14.47
CA ILE A 205 2.82 -4.75 -15.79
C ILE A 205 1.33 -5.13 -15.76
N ILE A 206 0.99 -6.26 -15.15
CA ILE A 206 -0.40 -6.72 -14.99
C ILE A 206 -1.20 -5.72 -14.15
N MET A 207 -0.66 -5.28 -13.02
CA MET A 207 -1.33 -4.28 -12.18
C MET A 207 -1.55 -2.98 -12.95
N LEU A 208 -0.54 -2.47 -13.64
CA LEU A 208 -0.64 -1.22 -14.40
C LEU A 208 -1.69 -1.34 -15.53
N ALA A 209 -1.71 -2.46 -16.26
CA ALA A 209 -2.61 -2.66 -17.39
C ALA A 209 -4.06 -2.92 -16.96
N LEU A 210 -4.28 -3.59 -15.84
CA LEU A 210 -5.61 -4.09 -15.47
C LEU A 210 -6.27 -3.34 -14.32
N SER A 211 -5.54 -2.62 -13.44
CA SER A 211 -6.14 -1.94 -12.28
C SER A 211 -7.22 -0.94 -12.65
N ALA A 212 -7.00 -0.13 -13.69
CA ALA A 212 -8.02 0.82 -14.16
C ALA A 212 -9.28 0.12 -14.68
N ARG A 213 -9.12 -1.02 -15.38
CA ARG A 213 -10.25 -1.83 -15.86
C ARG A 213 -10.99 -2.49 -14.71
N SER A 214 -10.24 -2.99 -13.72
CA SER A 214 -10.78 -3.57 -12.49
C SER A 214 -11.62 -2.54 -11.71
N GLY A 215 -11.13 -1.31 -11.54
CA GLY A 215 -11.88 -0.23 -10.90
C GLY A 215 -13.18 0.10 -11.65
N LYS A 216 -13.13 0.21 -13.00
CA LYS A 216 -14.34 0.40 -13.83
C LYS A 216 -15.33 -0.76 -13.70
N LEU A 217 -14.84 -1.98 -13.62
CA LEU A 217 -15.68 -3.16 -13.43
C LEU A 217 -16.34 -3.14 -12.06
N ALA A 218 -15.60 -2.80 -10.99
CA ALA A 218 -16.16 -2.65 -9.64
C ALA A 218 -17.29 -1.61 -9.59
N ALA A 219 -17.13 -0.49 -10.29
CA ALA A 219 -18.18 0.52 -10.40
C ALA A 219 -19.45 -0.01 -11.10
N ARG A 220 -19.31 -0.99 -12.02
CA ARG A 220 -20.44 -1.59 -12.75
C ARG A 220 -21.14 -2.71 -11.98
N ILE A 221 -20.38 -3.66 -11.42
CA ILE A 221 -20.95 -4.87 -10.79
C ILE A 221 -20.94 -4.83 -9.25
N GLY A 222 -20.33 -3.80 -8.69
CA GLY A 222 -20.07 -3.67 -7.26
C GLY A 222 -18.73 -4.29 -6.84
N PRO A 223 -18.16 -3.84 -5.73
CA PRO A 223 -16.82 -4.27 -5.29
C PRO A 223 -16.78 -5.67 -4.66
N ARG A 224 -17.91 -6.17 -4.14
CA ARG A 224 -17.99 -7.42 -3.35
C ARG A 224 -17.35 -8.61 -4.07
N LEU A 225 -17.72 -8.85 -5.33
CA LEU A 225 -17.23 -10.00 -6.08
C LEU A 225 -15.70 -9.95 -6.25
N GLN A 226 -15.18 -8.79 -6.66
CA GLN A 226 -13.75 -8.64 -6.90
C GLN A 226 -12.94 -8.72 -5.60
N MET A 227 -13.43 -8.11 -4.53
CA MET A 227 -12.79 -8.16 -3.21
C MET A 227 -12.90 -9.55 -2.55
N SER A 228 -13.81 -10.40 -3.00
CA SER A 228 -13.91 -11.79 -2.54
C SER A 228 -13.02 -12.72 -3.35
N VAL A 229 -13.10 -12.66 -4.67
CA VAL A 229 -12.37 -13.56 -5.58
C VAL A 229 -10.90 -13.16 -5.71
N GLY A 230 -10.61 -11.86 -5.77
CA GLY A 230 -9.25 -11.36 -5.97
C GLY A 230 -8.25 -11.87 -4.93
N PRO A 231 -8.50 -11.74 -3.62
CA PRO A 231 -7.58 -12.25 -2.60
C PRO A 231 -7.43 -13.78 -2.62
N VAL A 232 -8.44 -14.53 -3.06
CA VAL A 232 -8.32 -15.99 -3.26
C VAL A 232 -7.36 -16.27 -4.42
N VAL A 233 -7.45 -15.53 -5.52
CA VAL A 233 -6.49 -15.65 -6.65
C VAL A 233 -5.09 -15.23 -6.21
N VAL A 234 -4.95 -14.17 -5.40
CA VAL A 234 -3.68 -13.81 -4.75
C VAL A 234 -3.13 -15.00 -3.97
N GLY A 235 -3.97 -15.61 -3.13
CA GLY A 235 -3.61 -16.77 -2.33
C GLY A 235 -3.15 -17.95 -3.16
N ALA A 236 -3.83 -18.24 -4.27
CA ALA A 236 -3.43 -19.29 -5.21
C ALA A 236 -2.08 -18.98 -5.88
N GLY A 237 -1.84 -17.74 -6.32
CA GLY A 237 -0.56 -17.31 -6.86
C GLY A 237 0.58 -17.44 -5.85
N LEU A 238 0.33 -17.07 -4.58
CA LEU A 238 1.29 -17.23 -3.49
C LEU A 238 1.59 -18.70 -3.19
N ALA A 239 0.56 -19.55 -3.12
CA ALA A 239 0.76 -20.99 -2.93
C ALA A 239 1.59 -21.60 -4.08
N LEU A 240 1.36 -21.17 -5.32
CA LEU A 240 2.13 -21.61 -6.47
C LEU A 240 3.58 -21.13 -6.46
N LEU A 241 3.92 -20.05 -5.72
CA LEU A 241 5.32 -19.62 -5.57
C LEU A 241 6.22 -20.66 -4.90
N THR A 242 5.68 -21.68 -4.25
CA THR A 242 6.46 -22.81 -3.73
C THR A 242 7.28 -23.48 -4.82
N ILE A 243 6.76 -23.58 -6.06
CA ILE A 243 7.50 -24.17 -7.17
C ILE A 243 8.71 -23.34 -7.64
N SER A 244 8.81 -22.06 -7.25
CA SER A 244 9.91 -21.17 -7.66
C SER A 244 11.28 -21.57 -7.10
N THR A 245 11.30 -22.49 -6.14
CA THR A 245 12.52 -23.06 -5.55
C THR A 245 12.94 -24.39 -6.18
N GLU A 246 12.15 -24.97 -7.07
CA GLU A 246 12.39 -26.30 -7.66
C GLU A 246 13.37 -26.26 -8.84
N GLY A 247 13.56 -25.09 -9.46
CA GLY A 247 14.46 -24.95 -10.57
C GLY A 247 14.72 -23.52 -11.01
N ALA A 248 15.77 -23.34 -11.82
CA ALA A 248 16.20 -22.01 -12.27
C ALA A 248 15.46 -21.50 -13.54
N ASN A 249 14.58 -22.30 -14.14
CA ASN A 249 13.87 -21.86 -15.34
C ASN A 249 12.73 -20.90 -14.99
N TYR A 250 12.94 -19.64 -15.32
CA TYR A 250 12.01 -18.55 -15.06
C TYR A 250 10.60 -18.81 -15.61
N LEU A 251 10.51 -19.26 -16.88
CA LEU A 251 9.22 -19.41 -17.57
C LEU A 251 8.35 -20.51 -16.96
N ILE A 252 8.95 -21.51 -16.33
CA ILE A 252 8.23 -22.66 -15.76
C ILE A 252 7.94 -22.44 -14.26
N TYR A 253 8.93 -21.99 -13.49
CA TYR A 253 8.87 -22.02 -12.03
C TYR A 253 8.52 -20.67 -11.39
N VAL A 254 8.79 -19.55 -12.09
CA VAL A 254 8.60 -18.21 -11.50
C VAL A 254 7.48 -17.42 -12.18
N LEU A 255 7.48 -17.41 -13.53
CA LEU A 255 6.51 -16.59 -14.28
C LEU A 255 5.04 -16.94 -14.00
N PRO A 256 4.60 -18.22 -14.02
CA PRO A 256 3.20 -18.56 -13.82
C PRO A 256 2.67 -18.14 -12.43
N PRO A 257 3.37 -18.44 -11.31
CA PRO A 257 2.96 -17.95 -9.98
C PRO A 257 2.87 -16.42 -9.93
N VAL A 258 3.87 -15.70 -10.45
CA VAL A 258 3.92 -14.24 -10.44
C VAL A 258 2.78 -13.64 -11.27
N VAL A 259 2.43 -14.23 -12.40
CA VAL A 259 1.28 -13.80 -13.22
C VAL A 259 -0.03 -13.99 -12.46
N ILE A 260 -0.27 -15.14 -11.86
CA ILE A 260 -1.50 -15.41 -11.10
C ILE A 260 -1.59 -14.47 -9.89
N PHE A 261 -0.48 -14.28 -9.17
CA PHE A 261 -0.39 -13.33 -8.07
C PHE A 261 -0.73 -11.90 -8.52
N GLY A 262 -0.13 -11.44 -9.63
CA GLY A 262 -0.40 -10.13 -10.21
C GLY A 262 -1.84 -9.94 -10.69
N LEU A 263 -2.46 -10.95 -11.27
CA LEU A 263 -3.87 -10.93 -11.67
C LEU A 263 -4.78 -10.78 -10.45
N GLY A 264 -4.53 -11.55 -9.38
CA GLY A 264 -5.27 -11.43 -8.14
C GLY A 264 -5.19 -10.03 -7.53
N LEU A 265 -3.99 -9.42 -7.51
CA LEU A 265 -3.80 -8.05 -7.04
C LEU A 265 -4.51 -7.02 -7.93
N ALA A 266 -4.41 -7.16 -9.24
CA ALA A 266 -5.07 -6.25 -10.19
C ALA A 266 -6.60 -6.27 -10.02
N ILE A 267 -7.18 -7.43 -9.71
CA ILE A 267 -8.61 -7.57 -9.42
C ILE A 267 -8.96 -6.92 -8.07
N THR A 268 -8.06 -6.98 -7.08
CA THR A 268 -8.36 -6.61 -5.68
C THR A 268 -8.09 -5.14 -5.36
N VAL A 269 -6.92 -4.62 -5.73
CA VAL A 269 -6.38 -3.36 -5.18
C VAL A 269 -7.24 -2.14 -5.53
N ALA A 270 -7.65 -2.01 -6.79
CA ALA A 270 -8.45 -0.85 -7.20
C ALA A 270 -9.85 -0.80 -6.55
N PRO A 271 -10.64 -1.89 -6.54
CA PRO A 271 -11.91 -1.93 -5.82
C PRO A 271 -11.76 -1.70 -4.31
N LEU A 272 -10.71 -2.24 -3.72
CA LEU A 272 -10.43 -2.14 -2.29
C LEU A 272 -10.20 -0.69 -1.88
N THR A 273 -9.34 0.03 -2.58
CA THR A 273 -9.06 1.44 -2.29
C THR A 273 -10.30 2.31 -2.53
N SER A 274 -11.02 2.10 -3.64
CA SER A 274 -12.24 2.87 -3.92
C SER A 274 -13.35 2.61 -2.90
N THR A 275 -13.49 1.35 -2.43
CA THR A 275 -14.48 0.99 -1.40
C THR A 275 -14.12 1.61 -0.05
N ALA A 276 -12.84 1.62 0.34
CA ALA A 276 -12.41 2.27 1.57
C ALA A 276 -12.78 3.76 1.58
N MET A 277 -12.53 4.47 0.47
CA MET A 277 -12.84 5.88 0.35
C MET A 277 -14.36 6.15 0.34
N SER A 278 -15.13 5.34 -0.38
CA SER A 278 -16.59 5.52 -0.50
C SER A 278 -17.39 5.02 0.72
N SER A 279 -16.76 4.26 1.62
CA SER A 279 -17.41 3.76 2.85
C SER A 279 -17.41 4.77 3.99
N ALA A 280 -16.73 5.90 3.84
CA ALA A 280 -16.72 6.97 4.82
C ALA A 280 -17.65 8.13 4.35
N PRO A 281 -18.18 8.93 5.29
CA PRO A 281 -18.87 10.16 4.93
C PRO A 281 -17.98 11.06 4.07
N ALA A 282 -18.58 11.82 3.14
CA ALA A 282 -17.84 12.64 2.17
C ALA A 282 -16.88 13.64 2.86
N GLU A 283 -17.28 14.18 4.01
CA GLU A 283 -16.47 15.06 4.86
C GLU A 283 -15.23 14.40 5.46
N HIS A 284 -15.18 13.05 5.51
CA HIS A 284 -14.09 12.25 6.06
C HIS A 284 -13.34 11.45 4.98
N SER A 285 -13.58 11.70 3.70
CA SER A 285 -12.97 10.94 2.60
C SER A 285 -11.44 11.02 2.59
N GLY A 286 -10.86 12.18 2.91
CA GLY A 286 -9.41 12.36 3.05
C GLY A 286 -8.83 11.52 4.20
N ILE A 287 -9.52 11.48 5.35
CA ILE A 287 -9.13 10.66 6.50
C ILE A 287 -9.25 9.17 6.14
N ALA A 288 -10.32 8.77 5.47
CA ALA A 288 -10.52 7.39 5.03
C ALA A 288 -9.39 6.92 4.09
N SER A 289 -8.96 7.78 3.17
CA SER A 289 -7.84 7.50 2.28
C SER A 289 -6.52 7.37 3.05
N ALA A 290 -6.26 8.29 4.00
CA ALA A 290 -5.06 8.24 4.85
C ALA A 290 -5.02 6.95 5.68
N VAL A 291 -6.11 6.61 6.35
CA VAL A 291 -6.23 5.38 7.15
C VAL A 291 -5.99 4.13 6.30
N ASN A 292 -6.63 4.04 5.14
CA ASN A 292 -6.45 2.88 4.26
C ASN A 292 -5.00 2.73 3.79
N ASN A 293 -4.33 3.83 3.47
CA ASN A 293 -2.92 3.84 3.09
C ASN A 293 -2.01 3.45 4.27
N ASP A 294 -2.29 3.96 5.47
CA ASP A 294 -1.52 3.63 6.67
C ASP A 294 -1.70 2.17 7.07
N VAL A 295 -2.92 1.64 6.97
CA VAL A 295 -3.21 0.20 7.19
C VAL A 295 -2.44 -0.67 6.19
N ALA A 296 -2.39 -0.28 4.90
CA ALA A 296 -1.62 -0.99 3.89
C ALA A 296 -0.12 -0.99 4.21
N ARG A 297 0.44 0.16 4.59
CA ARG A 297 1.85 0.28 4.98
C ARG A 297 2.18 -0.49 6.24
N PHE A 298 1.32 -0.40 7.26
CA PHE A 298 1.50 -1.13 8.51
C PHE A 298 1.43 -2.64 8.29
N GLY A 299 0.49 -3.12 7.47
CA GLY A 299 0.41 -4.53 7.08
C GLY A 299 1.71 -5.02 6.42
N GLY A 300 2.23 -4.25 5.46
CA GLY A 300 3.50 -4.55 4.80
C GLY A 300 4.69 -4.56 5.75
N LEU A 301 4.80 -3.55 6.62
CA LEU A 301 5.87 -3.46 7.62
C LEU A 301 5.84 -4.66 8.57
N LEU A 302 4.66 -4.99 9.08
CA LEU A 302 4.48 -6.10 9.99
C LEU A 302 4.78 -7.45 9.31
N ALA A 303 4.41 -7.61 8.03
CA ALA A 303 4.72 -8.81 7.28
C ALA A 303 6.23 -9.04 7.14
N VAL A 304 7.01 -8.02 6.81
CA VAL A 304 8.47 -8.13 6.71
C VAL A 304 9.10 -8.49 8.05
N ALA A 305 8.54 -8.01 9.16
CA ALA A 305 9.05 -8.29 10.50
C ALA A 305 8.64 -9.69 11.01
N VAL A 306 7.40 -10.10 10.77
CA VAL A 306 6.79 -11.28 11.41
C VAL A 306 6.82 -12.51 10.53
N LEU A 307 6.57 -12.38 9.23
CA LEU A 307 6.41 -13.52 8.33
C LEU A 307 7.68 -14.39 8.23
N PRO A 308 8.90 -13.83 8.11
CA PRO A 308 10.11 -14.64 8.12
C PRO A 308 10.26 -15.43 9.42
N ALA A 309 9.98 -14.80 10.57
CA ALA A 309 10.08 -15.45 11.87
C ALA A 309 9.07 -16.60 12.01
N LEU A 310 7.80 -16.40 11.61
CA LEU A 310 6.77 -17.45 11.60
C LEU A 310 7.13 -18.61 10.66
N ALA A 311 7.83 -18.32 9.59
CA ALA A 311 8.29 -19.30 8.61
C ALA A 311 9.64 -19.96 8.98
N GLY A 312 10.22 -19.65 10.15
CA GLY A 312 11.50 -20.19 10.57
C GLY A 312 12.72 -19.59 9.82
N ILE A 313 12.54 -18.49 9.08
CA ILE A 313 13.62 -17.82 8.36
C ILE A 313 14.26 -16.80 9.31
N THR A 314 15.25 -17.25 10.08
CA THR A 314 15.93 -16.42 11.08
C THR A 314 17.45 -16.58 11.00
N GLY A 315 18.18 -15.51 11.30
CA GLY A 315 19.64 -15.55 11.43
C GLY A 315 20.36 -16.16 10.21
N THR A 316 21.06 -17.25 10.42
CA THR A 316 21.87 -17.93 9.39
C THR A 316 21.05 -18.67 8.33
N VAL A 317 19.75 -18.87 8.52
CA VAL A 317 18.88 -19.56 7.53
C VAL A 317 18.94 -18.87 6.17
N TYR A 318 19.07 -17.55 6.14
CA TYR A 318 19.24 -16.79 4.89
C TYR A 318 20.46 -17.20 4.06
N LEU A 319 21.44 -17.86 4.67
CA LEU A 319 22.67 -18.31 4.02
C LEU A 319 22.60 -19.78 3.56
N HIS A 320 21.56 -20.52 3.97
CA HIS A 320 21.40 -21.94 3.67
C HIS A 320 20.25 -22.18 2.68
N PRO A 321 20.55 -22.45 1.37
CA PRO A 321 19.54 -22.54 0.32
C PRO A 321 18.37 -23.47 0.65
N ALA A 322 18.64 -24.68 1.13
CA ALA A 322 17.58 -25.66 1.43
C ALA A 322 16.67 -25.21 2.61
N ALA A 323 17.27 -24.65 3.66
CA ALA A 323 16.50 -24.15 4.80
C ALA A 323 15.67 -22.91 4.42
N LEU A 324 16.25 -22.01 3.62
CA LEU A 324 15.56 -20.82 3.11
C LEU A 324 14.40 -21.21 2.19
N ALA A 325 14.57 -22.20 1.31
CA ALA A 325 13.50 -22.70 0.45
C ALA A 325 12.33 -23.27 1.28
N ALA A 326 12.61 -24.09 2.28
CA ALA A 326 11.60 -24.65 3.17
C ALA A 326 10.85 -23.56 3.95
N GLY A 327 11.57 -22.59 4.50
CA GLY A 327 10.98 -21.42 5.15
C GLY A 327 10.14 -20.59 4.19
N PHE A 328 10.60 -20.36 2.96
CA PHE A 328 9.85 -19.64 1.94
C PHE A 328 8.53 -20.34 1.58
N HIS A 329 8.53 -21.67 1.43
CA HIS A 329 7.30 -22.45 1.21
C HIS A 329 6.28 -22.18 2.33
N THR A 330 6.74 -22.23 3.57
CA THR A 330 5.90 -21.94 4.74
C THR A 330 5.36 -20.50 4.69
N ALA A 331 6.21 -19.52 4.40
CA ALA A 331 5.84 -18.11 4.33
C ALA A 331 4.77 -17.83 3.27
N VAL A 332 4.95 -18.34 2.04
CA VAL A 332 3.99 -18.11 0.96
C VAL A 332 2.69 -18.86 1.17
N LEU A 333 2.70 -20.03 1.83
CA LEU A 333 1.49 -20.75 2.19
C LEU A 333 0.71 -20.02 3.30
N ILE A 334 1.39 -19.53 4.36
CA ILE A 334 0.74 -18.70 5.40
C ILE A 334 0.09 -17.48 4.75
N SER A 335 0.83 -16.76 3.90
CA SER A 335 0.33 -15.58 3.20
C SER A 335 -0.83 -15.92 2.28
N GLY A 336 -0.75 -17.04 1.56
CA GLY A 336 -1.79 -17.52 0.65
C GLY A 336 -3.09 -17.86 1.37
N ILE A 337 -3.01 -18.63 2.47
CA ILE A 337 -4.16 -18.98 3.31
C ILE A 337 -4.78 -17.72 3.92
N THR A 338 -3.96 -16.82 4.44
CA THR A 338 -4.43 -15.56 5.03
C THR A 338 -5.14 -14.69 3.99
N CYS A 339 -4.62 -14.60 2.76
CA CYS A 339 -5.29 -13.90 1.66
C CYS A 339 -6.62 -14.55 1.28
N ALA A 340 -6.67 -15.87 1.17
CA ALA A 340 -7.91 -16.59 0.89
C ALA A 340 -8.97 -16.33 1.99
N ALA A 341 -8.56 -16.37 3.26
CA ALA A 341 -9.41 -15.99 4.39
C ALA A 341 -9.88 -14.52 4.30
N GLY A 342 -9.02 -13.59 3.85
CA GLY A 342 -9.40 -12.21 3.55
C GLY A 342 -10.46 -12.09 2.47
N GLY A 343 -10.39 -12.91 1.42
CA GLY A 343 -11.42 -13.01 0.38
C GLY A 343 -12.76 -13.54 0.92
N VAL A 344 -12.72 -14.55 1.78
CA VAL A 344 -13.91 -15.06 2.48
C VAL A 344 -14.49 -13.98 3.40
N LEU A 345 -13.66 -13.29 4.17
CA LEU A 345 -14.09 -12.15 4.98
C LEU A 345 -14.82 -11.11 4.14
N ALA A 346 -14.24 -10.72 2.99
CA ALA A 346 -14.85 -9.76 2.08
C ALA A 346 -16.21 -10.25 1.55
N ALA A 347 -16.35 -11.53 1.24
CA ALA A 347 -17.61 -12.12 0.77
C ALA A 347 -18.76 -11.95 1.77
N PHE A 348 -18.47 -12.01 3.07
CA PHE A 348 -19.48 -11.89 4.13
C PHE A 348 -19.69 -10.48 4.67
N THR A 349 -18.72 -9.58 4.48
CA THR A 349 -18.74 -8.27 5.11
C THR A 349 -18.92 -7.11 4.12
N ILE A 350 -18.44 -7.27 2.89
CA ILE A 350 -18.56 -6.22 1.86
C ILE A 350 -19.93 -6.32 1.19
N THR A 351 -20.60 -5.20 1.10
CA THR A 351 -21.86 -5.06 0.39
C THR A 351 -21.66 -4.22 -0.87
N ASN A 352 -22.44 -4.52 -1.90
CA ASN A 352 -22.50 -3.66 -3.07
C ASN A 352 -23.36 -2.43 -2.74
N PRO A 353 -22.97 -1.21 -3.12
CA PRO A 353 -23.82 -0.05 -2.96
C PRO A 353 -25.12 -0.25 -3.73
N GLU A 354 -26.24 0.13 -3.13
CA GLU A 354 -27.52 0.21 -3.85
C GLU A 354 -27.36 1.19 -5.00
N ARG A 355 -27.68 0.74 -6.21
CA ARG A 355 -27.72 1.65 -7.36
C ARG A 355 -28.87 2.60 -7.15
N ALA A 356 -28.58 3.87 -6.91
CA ALA A 356 -29.62 4.88 -6.99
C ALA A 356 -30.30 4.77 -8.36
N PRO A 357 -31.62 4.68 -8.42
CA PRO A 357 -32.33 4.73 -9.70
C PRO A 357 -31.91 6.01 -10.43
N ARG A 358 -31.39 5.87 -11.64
CA ARG A 358 -31.06 7.04 -12.47
C ARG A 358 -32.34 7.82 -12.66
N PRO A 359 -32.40 9.11 -12.29
CA PRO A 359 -33.60 9.89 -12.52
C PRO A 359 -34.02 9.77 -14.00
N ALA A 360 -35.27 9.42 -14.26
CA ALA A 360 -35.78 9.35 -15.61
C ALA A 360 -35.63 10.74 -16.26
N GLY A 361 -34.80 10.83 -17.33
CA GLY A 361 -34.48 12.09 -18.00
C GLY A 361 -33.17 12.74 -17.63
N ALA A 362 -32.31 12.08 -16.79
CA ALA A 362 -30.92 12.55 -16.62
C ALA A 362 -30.21 12.47 -17.98
N PRO A 363 -29.59 13.56 -18.47
CA PRO A 363 -28.81 13.53 -19.71
C PRO A 363 -27.71 12.46 -19.58
N GLU A 364 -27.43 11.78 -20.71
CA GLU A 364 -26.24 10.91 -20.77
C GLU A 364 -25.01 11.77 -20.46
N PRO A 365 -24.05 11.28 -19.69
CA PRO A 365 -22.79 11.98 -19.54
C PRO A 365 -22.23 12.14 -20.95
N GLU A 366 -22.27 13.33 -21.50
CA GLU A 366 -21.48 13.63 -22.69
C GLU A 366 -20.05 13.25 -22.34
N GLU A 367 -19.48 12.33 -23.12
CA GLU A 367 -18.05 12.05 -23.02
C GLU A 367 -17.35 13.38 -23.33
N CYS A 368 -16.90 14.09 -22.30
CA CYS A 368 -16.08 15.28 -22.46
C CYS A 368 -14.74 14.85 -23.07
N LEU A 369 -14.72 14.71 -24.39
CA LEU A 369 -13.52 14.37 -25.16
C LEU A 369 -12.52 15.56 -25.26
N HIS A 370 -12.85 16.69 -24.64
CA HIS A 370 -12.11 17.95 -24.78
C HIS A 370 -11.68 18.61 -23.46
N CYS A 371 -11.29 17.80 -22.44
CA CYS A 371 -10.50 18.39 -21.35
C CYS A 371 -9.07 18.56 -21.83
N SER A 372 -8.73 19.73 -22.38
CA SER A 372 -7.36 20.07 -22.70
C SER A 372 -6.56 20.22 -21.41
N LEU A 373 -5.28 19.82 -21.47
CA LEU A 373 -4.31 20.02 -20.37
C LEU A 373 -4.02 21.51 -20.09
N ASP A 374 -4.59 22.41 -20.89
CA ASP A 374 -4.38 23.86 -20.89
C ASP A 374 -5.58 24.64 -20.31
N ALA A 375 -6.42 24.02 -19.47
CA ALA A 375 -7.49 24.76 -18.80
C ALA A 375 -6.89 25.85 -17.91
N PRO A 376 -7.31 27.13 -18.08
CA PRO A 376 -6.79 28.22 -17.26
C PRO A 376 -7.15 28.00 -15.78
N PRO A 377 -6.30 28.43 -14.83
CA PRO A 377 -6.62 28.34 -13.41
C PRO A 377 -7.90 29.12 -13.12
N LEU A 378 -8.76 28.53 -12.28
CA LEU A 378 -10.00 29.17 -11.87
C LEU A 378 -9.71 30.51 -11.19
N THR A 379 -10.00 31.58 -11.89
CA THR A 379 -10.22 32.86 -11.21
C THR A 379 -11.61 32.78 -10.57
N THR A 380 -11.66 32.78 -9.24
CA THR A 380 -12.90 33.00 -8.50
C THR A 380 -13.41 34.39 -8.88
N SER A 381 -14.34 34.47 -9.83
CA SER A 381 -15.12 35.68 -10.02
C SER A 381 -16.08 35.78 -8.84
N ALA A 382 -15.69 36.60 -7.86
CA ALA A 382 -16.61 37.16 -6.92
C ALA A 382 -17.61 38.02 -7.73
N THR A 383 -18.73 37.47 -8.13
CA THR A 383 -19.88 38.24 -8.55
C THR A 383 -20.82 38.43 -7.39
N SER A 384 -20.69 39.61 -6.80
CA SER A 384 -21.76 40.29 -6.09
C SER A 384 -23.10 40.23 -6.88
N ARG A 385 -24.13 39.72 -6.28
CA ARG A 385 -25.45 40.38 -6.17
C ARG A 385 -26.29 39.60 -5.16
#